data_91429bdf7fb2f10ed4e50ac67f89175d
#
_entry.id   91429bdf7fb2f10ed4e50ac67f89175d
#
_cell.length_a   1.000
_cell.length_b   1.000
_cell.length_c   1.000
_cell.angle_alpha   90.00
_cell.angle_beta   90.00
_cell.angle_gamma   90.00
#
_symmetry.space_group_name_H-M   'P 1'
#
loop_
_entity.id
_entity.type
_entity.pdbx_description
1 polymer ?
#
loop_
_entity_poly.entity_id
_entity_poly.type
_entity_poly.pdbx_seq_one_letter_code
_entity_poly.pdbx_strand_id
1 'polypeptide(L)'
;MNKRKILIIEDDITFALMLKTWLSRKGFDVTHTGNVADAQKQLSKGEFDLILSDLRLPDQEGIMLLAWLKKQNFPVPPFIIMTSYADIQSAVLAMKSGASDYIAKPFNPEALLIKINELLQQKTELSSVNNHQNESSAKAPAPPRFMEGKSEQARQLYEYIRLVAPTDMSVLVNGASGTGKEHIAQEIHQLSKRKDKPFIAIDCGAIPRELAASEFF
;
A
#
# COMPACT_ATOMS: atom_id res chain seq x y z
N MET A 1 26.21 10.08 9.03
CA MET A 1 25.19 9.22 8.39
C MET A 1 24.33 10.08 7.48
N ASN A 2 24.20 9.72 6.20
CA ASN A 2 23.37 10.48 5.26
C ASN A 2 21.89 10.20 5.63
N LYS A 3 21.09 11.26 5.84
CA LYS A 3 19.67 11.11 6.16
C LYS A 3 18.93 10.60 4.93
N ARG A 4 17.97 9.70 5.11
CA ARG A 4 17.07 9.25 4.03
C ARG A 4 16.19 10.38 3.56
N LYS A 5 16.07 10.57 2.25
CA LYS A 5 15.34 11.67 1.61
C LYS A 5 13.93 11.25 1.24
N ILE A 6 12.95 11.98 1.73
CA ILE A 6 11.53 11.75 1.42
C ILE A 6 10.99 12.97 0.65
N LEU A 7 10.29 12.69 -0.46
CA LEU A 7 9.52 13.71 -1.17
C LEU A 7 8.04 13.57 -0.81
N ILE A 8 7.45 14.66 -0.30
CA ILE A 8 6.01 14.77 -0.05
C ILE A 8 5.40 15.62 -1.15
N ILE A 9 4.30 15.13 -1.76
CA ILE A 9 3.54 15.83 -2.78
C ILE A 9 2.10 15.95 -2.26
N GLU A 10 1.73 17.15 -1.86
CA GLU A 10 0.49 17.43 -1.12
C GLU A 10 0.12 18.90 -1.32
N ASP A 11 -1.09 19.18 -1.75
CA ASP A 11 -1.58 20.53 -1.97
C ASP A 11 -2.12 21.20 -0.69
N ASP A 12 -2.58 20.41 0.30
CA ASP A 12 -2.88 20.93 1.62
C ASP A 12 -1.58 21.29 2.37
N ILE A 13 -1.27 22.58 2.39
CA ILE A 13 -0.06 23.13 3.01
C ILE A 13 0.01 22.79 4.50
N THR A 14 -1.13 22.81 5.20
CA THR A 14 -1.20 22.54 6.67
C THR A 14 -0.84 21.09 6.94
N PHE A 15 -1.46 20.17 6.22
CA PHE A 15 -1.18 18.75 6.34
C PHE A 15 0.26 18.41 5.91
N ALA A 16 0.73 18.97 4.80
CA ALA A 16 2.10 18.79 4.32
C ALA A 16 3.14 19.28 5.34
N LEU A 17 2.94 20.45 5.94
CA LEU A 17 3.87 21.01 6.93
C LEU A 17 3.89 20.18 8.22
N MET A 18 2.73 19.72 8.67
CA MET A 18 2.60 18.83 9.82
C MET A 18 3.40 17.53 9.57
N LEU A 19 3.16 16.89 8.44
CA LEU A 19 3.80 15.63 8.08
C LEU A 19 5.31 15.79 7.87
N LYS A 20 5.74 16.86 7.19
CA LYS A 20 7.15 17.22 7.01
C LYS A 20 7.85 17.42 8.35
N THR A 21 7.26 18.21 9.25
CA THR A 21 7.85 18.49 10.56
C THR A 21 7.98 17.21 11.38
N TRP A 22 6.96 16.36 11.35
CA TRP A 22 6.95 15.11 12.08
C TRP A 22 8.00 14.13 11.55
N LEU A 23 8.07 13.89 10.24
CA LEU A 23 9.08 13.03 9.62
C LEU A 23 10.50 13.57 9.83
N SER A 24 10.70 14.88 9.77
CA SER A 24 12.01 15.49 10.04
C SER A 24 12.47 15.24 11.49
N ARG A 25 11.56 15.24 12.46
CA ARG A 25 11.86 14.86 13.85
C ARG A 25 12.21 13.37 14.00
N LYS A 26 11.70 12.52 13.11
CA LYS A 26 12.05 11.08 13.04
C LYS A 26 13.37 10.82 12.32
N GLY A 27 14.06 11.86 11.85
CA GLY A 27 15.42 11.78 11.28
C GLY A 27 15.50 11.76 9.75
N PHE A 28 14.40 11.96 9.05
CA PHE A 28 14.37 12.05 7.58
C PHE A 28 14.72 13.46 7.08
N ASP A 29 15.26 13.53 5.87
CA ASP A 29 15.38 14.78 5.10
C ASP A 29 14.16 14.89 4.19
N VAL A 30 13.30 15.90 4.43
CA VAL A 30 11.96 15.95 3.81
C VAL A 30 11.79 17.18 2.94
N THR A 31 11.58 16.94 1.66
CA THR A 31 11.20 17.96 0.68
C THR A 31 9.69 17.91 0.44
N HIS A 32 9.04 19.06 0.29
CA HIS A 32 7.62 19.16 -0.01
C HIS A 32 7.39 19.93 -1.31
N THR A 33 6.42 19.47 -2.10
CA THR A 33 5.87 20.16 -3.28
C THR A 33 4.34 20.07 -3.27
N GLY A 34 3.66 21.09 -3.81
CA GLY A 34 2.19 21.13 -3.83
C GLY A 34 1.55 20.58 -5.10
N ASN A 35 2.33 20.10 -6.08
CA ASN A 35 1.84 19.64 -7.36
C ASN A 35 2.84 18.69 -8.04
N VAL A 36 2.39 17.96 -9.06
CA VAL A 36 3.20 16.99 -9.79
C VAL A 36 4.30 17.66 -10.62
N ALA A 37 4.05 18.81 -11.23
CA ALA A 37 5.03 19.51 -12.06
C ALA A 37 6.28 19.93 -11.25
N ASP A 38 6.09 20.42 -10.03
CA ASP A 38 7.20 20.77 -9.15
C ASP A 38 7.90 19.53 -8.58
N ALA A 39 7.15 18.45 -8.32
CA ALA A 39 7.74 17.17 -7.94
C ALA A 39 8.67 16.62 -9.03
N GLN A 40 8.28 16.69 -10.30
CA GLN A 40 9.13 16.31 -11.44
C GLN A 40 10.42 17.12 -11.50
N LYS A 41 10.35 18.44 -11.25
CA LYS A 41 11.55 19.29 -11.17
C LYS A 41 12.48 18.89 -10.03
N GLN A 42 11.93 18.50 -8.86
CA GLN A 42 12.76 18.04 -7.74
C GLN A 42 13.40 16.69 -8.04
N LEU A 43 12.66 15.76 -8.60
CA LEU A 43 13.15 14.43 -8.99
C LEU A 43 14.22 14.48 -10.08
N SER A 44 14.16 15.48 -10.98
CA SER A 44 15.21 15.72 -12.00
C SER A 44 16.50 16.30 -11.42
N LYS A 45 16.46 16.91 -10.22
CA LYS A 45 17.62 17.53 -9.55
C LYS A 45 18.32 16.62 -8.56
N GLY A 46 17.66 15.58 -8.09
CA GLY A 46 18.22 14.71 -7.06
C GLY A 46 17.41 13.46 -6.83
N GLU A 47 18.04 12.51 -6.15
CA GLU A 47 17.42 11.23 -5.79
C GLU A 47 16.68 11.33 -4.46
N PHE A 48 15.56 10.63 -4.38
CA PHE A 48 14.79 10.41 -3.16
C PHE A 48 14.76 8.92 -2.82
N ASP A 49 14.71 8.63 -1.53
CA ASP A 49 14.61 7.25 -1.05
C ASP A 49 13.17 6.75 -1.03
N LEU A 50 12.19 7.67 -0.90
CA LEU A 50 10.76 7.37 -0.84
C LEU A 50 9.94 8.59 -1.26
N ILE A 51 8.78 8.34 -1.88
CA ILE A 51 7.81 9.37 -2.28
C ILE A 51 6.48 9.10 -1.54
N LEU A 52 5.92 10.15 -0.95
CA LEU A 52 4.55 10.22 -0.43
C LEU A 52 3.76 11.18 -1.30
N SER A 53 2.71 10.74 -1.96
CA SER A 53 1.93 11.60 -2.86
C SER A 53 0.45 11.52 -2.53
N ASP A 54 -0.22 12.68 -2.48
CA ASP A 54 -1.68 12.64 -2.58
C ASP A 54 -2.09 12.09 -3.96
N LEU A 55 -3.22 11.44 -3.99
CA LEU A 55 -3.82 10.95 -5.22
C LEU A 55 -4.32 12.12 -6.06
N ARG A 56 -4.99 13.09 -5.44
CA ARG A 56 -5.58 14.26 -6.11
C ARG A 56 -4.75 15.50 -5.86
N LEU A 57 -4.14 16.00 -6.90
CA LEU A 57 -3.33 17.21 -6.88
C LEU A 57 -3.92 18.23 -7.89
N PRO A 58 -3.64 19.53 -7.73
CA PRO A 58 -4.31 20.57 -8.51
C PRO A 58 -4.01 20.53 -10.01
N ASP A 59 -2.87 19.99 -10.41
CA ASP A 59 -2.45 19.91 -11.81
C ASP A 59 -2.77 18.56 -12.46
N GLN A 60 -2.60 17.45 -11.74
CA GLN A 60 -2.91 16.11 -12.23
C GLN A 60 -2.91 15.09 -11.07
N GLU A 61 -3.39 13.87 -11.32
CA GLU A 61 -3.37 12.83 -10.29
C GLU A 61 -1.93 12.39 -9.95
N GLY A 62 -1.65 12.18 -8.65
CA GLY A 62 -0.33 11.75 -8.17
C GLY A 62 0.18 10.45 -8.80
N ILE A 63 -0.73 9.56 -9.24
CA ILE A 63 -0.39 8.33 -9.95
C ILE A 63 0.28 8.60 -11.32
N MET A 64 0.02 9.76 -11.93
CA MET A 64 0.65 10.14 -13.20
C MET A 64 2.15 10.38 -13.03
N LEU A 65 2.58 10.83 -11.85
CA LEU A 65 4.01 10.96 -11.53
C LEU A 65 4.71 9.60 -11.54
N LEU A 66 4.06 8.56 -11.04
CA LEU A 66 4.61 7.20 -11.06
C LEU A 66 4.77 6.68 -12.49
N ALA A 67 3.78 6.93 -13.35
CA ALA A 67 3.87 6.61 -14.78
C ALA A 67 4.99 7.38 -15.48
N TRP A 68 5.19 8.66 -15.12
CA TRP A 68 6.27 9.49 -15.65
C TRP A 68 7.65 8.95 -15.20
N LEU A 69 7.84 8.61 -13.92
CA LEU A 69 9.08 8.03 -13.40
C LEU A 69 9.49 6.77 -14.17
N LYS A 70 8.53 5.87 -14.43
CA LYS A 70 8.78 4.65 -15.20
C LYS A 70 9.24 4.91 -16.64
N LYS A 71 8.77 5.98 -17.27
CA LYS A 71 9.18 6.37 -18.62
C LYS A 71 10.58 6.96 -18.69
N GLN A 72 11.08 7.53 -17.60
CA GLN A 72 12.38 8.20 -17.56
C GLN A 72 13.57 7.27 -17.32
N ASN A 73 13.35 5.94 -17.18
CA ASN A 73 14.39 4.98 -16.80
C ASN A 73 15.13 5.32 -15.49
N PHE A 74 14.55 6.14 -14.63
CA PHE A 74 15.07 6.36 -13.29
C PHE A 74 14.73 5.17 -12.38
N PRO A 75 15.59 4.83 -11.41
CA PRO A 75 15.21 3.90 -10.36
C PRO A 75 14.02 4.48 -9.60
N VAL A 76 12.85 3.85 -9.73
CA VAL A 76 11.64 4.31 -9.07
C VAL A 76 11.75 4.04 -7.58
N PRO A 77 11.79 5.07 -6.71
CA PRO A 77 11.78 4.86 -5.27
C PRO A 77 10.43 4.28 -4.83
N PRO A 78 10.36 3.63 -3.65
CA PRO A 78 9.09 3.28 -3.05
C PRO A 78 8.13 4.46 -3.06
N PHE A 79 6.90 4.20 -3.54
CA PHE A 79 5.91 5.22 -3.80
C PHE A 79 4.62 4.89 -3.05
N ILE A 80 4.26 5.72 -2.08
CA ILE A 80 3.04 5.57 -1.28
C ILE A 80 2.02 6.63 -1.73
N ILE A 81 0.83 6.18 -2.09
CA ILE A 81 -0.31 7.08 -2.34
C ILE A 81 -1.04 7.34 -1.03
N MET A 82 -1.28 8.62 -0.72
CA MET A 82 -2.13 9.07 0.37
C MET A 82 -3.41 9.69 -0.22
N THR A 83 -4.58 9.44 0.35
CA THR A 83 -5.81 10.02 -0.19
C THR A 83 -6.92 10.16 0.84
N SER A 84 -7.70 11.22 0.72
CA SER A 84 -8.98 11.38 1.45
C SER A 84 -10.14 10.61 0.81
N TYR A 85 -9.95 10.11 -0.41
CA TYR A 85 -10.95 9.38 -1.19
C TYR A 85 -10.52 7.92 -1.33
N ALA A 86 -10.67 7.16 -0.24
CA ALA A 86 -10.32 5.74 -0.22
C ALA A 86 -11.46 4.91 -0.85
N ASP A 87 -11.41 4.72 -2.15
CA ASP A 87 -12.23 3.75 -2.85
C ASP A 87 -11.38 2.59 -3.40
N ILE A 88 -12.03 1.44 -3.58
CA ILE A 88 -11.34 0.22 -4.01
C ILE A 88 -10.72 0.37 -5.40
N GLN A 89 -11.39 1.10 -6.31
CA GLN A 89 -10.93 1.24 -7.70
C GLN A 89 -9.65 2.07 -7.76
N SER A 90 -9.60 3.18 -7.03
CA SER A 90 -8.41 4.04 -6.93
C SER A 90 -7.22 3.29 -6.30
N ALA A 91 -7.46 2.51 -5.25
CA ALA A 91 -6.42 1.70 -4.63
C ALA A 91 -5.86 0.64 -5.60
N VAL A 92 -6.74 -0.10 -6.27
CA VAL A 92 -6.35 -1.10 -7.27
C VAL A 92 -5.57 -0.45 -8.42
N LEU A 93 -6.02 0.71 -8.91
CA LEU A 93 -5.33 1.44 -9.98
C LEU A 93 -3.94 1.87 -9.53
N ALA A 94 -3.79 2.40 -8.32
CA ALA A 94 -2.50 2.79 -7.75
C ALA A 94 -1.53 1.60 -7.69
N MET A 95 -1.98 0.46 -7.16
CA MET A 95 -1.16 -0.75 -7.06
C MET A 95 -0.80 -1.33 -8.44
N LYS A 96 -1.75 -1.39 -9.39
CA LYS A 96 -1.49 -1.80 -10.78
C LYS A 96 -0.49 -0.87 -11.47
N SER A 97 -0.51 0.41 -11.14
CA SER A 97 0.47 1.38 -11.65
C SER A 97 1.84 1.24 -11.00
N GLY A 98 1.98 0.40 -9.97
CA GLY A 98 3.22 0.07 -9.30
C GLY A 98 3.52 0.94 -8.08
N ALA A 99 2.51 1.53 -7.45
CA ALA A 99 2.67 2.09 -6.12
C ALA A 99 3.07 0.97 -5.14
N SER A 100 3.92 1.31 -4.18
CA SER A 100 4.38 0.37 -3.16
C SER A 100 3.35 0.18 -2.06
N ASP A 101 2.53 1.20 -1.79
CA ASP A 101 1.42 1.12 -0.85
C ASP A 101 0.38 2.24 -1.11
N TYR A 102 -0.77 2.13 -0.44
CA TYR A 102 -1.88 3.07 -0.52
C TYR A 102 -2.45 3.29 0.88
N ILE A 103 -2.64 4.55 1.28
CA ILE A 103 -3.06 4.91 2.65
C ILE A 103 -4.22 5.90 2.59
N ALA A 104 -5.31 5.56 3.29
CA ALA A 104 -6.45 6.46 3.45
C ALA A 104 -6.19 7.51 4.54
N LYS A 105 -6.49 8.78 4.24
CA LYS A 105 -6.54 9.87 5.23
C LYS A 105 -7.92 9.87 5.92
N PRO A 106 -8.02 10.11 7.26
CA PRO A 106 -6.91 10.30 8.19
C PRO A 106 -6.23 8.99 8.57
N PHE A 107 -4.92 9.01 8.77
CA PHE A 107 -4.14 7.84 9.18
C PHE A 107 -3.33 8.12 10.46
N ASN A 108 -2.94 7.04 11.14
CA ASN A 108 -2.04 7.12 12.27
C ASN A 108 -0.60 7.37 11.78
N PRO A 109 0.08 8.47 12.18
CA PRO A 109 1.44 8.77 11.75
C PRO A 109 2.45 7.66 12.11
N GLU A 110 2.32 6.99 13.24
CA GLU A 110 3.23 5.90 13.62
C GLU A 110 3.06 4.68 12.69
N ALA A 111 1.83 4.37 12.24
CA ALA A 111 1.59 3.32 11.26
C ALA A 111 2.25 3.66 9.90
N LEU A 112 2.19 4.92 9.47
CA LEU A 112 2.90 5.39 8.29
C LEU A 112 4.42 5.22 8.46
N LEU A 113 4.98 5.53 9.63
CA LEU A 113 6.42 5.38 9.89
C LEU A 113 6.89 3.92 9.79
N ILE A 114 6.10 2.98 10.28
CA ILE A 114 6.39 1.54 10.17
C ILE A 114 6.48 1.16 8.69
N LYS A 115 5.50 1.54 7.88
CA LYS A 115 5.48 1.28 6.43
C LYS A 115 6.67 1.90 5.70
N ILE A 116 7.01 3.16 6.02
CA ILE A 116 8.18 3.84 5.45
C ILE A 116 9.45 3.04 5.75
N ASN A 117 9.65 2.62 7.00
CA ASN A 117 10.84 1.87 7.41
C ASN A 117 10.92 0.49 6.72
N GLU A 118 9.82 -0.23 6.61
CA GLU A 118 9.75 -1.51 5.91
C GLU A 118 10.16 -1.38 4.44
N LEU A 119 9.61 -0.39 3.73
CA LEU A 119 9.93 -0.16 2.32
C LEU A 119 11.38 0.27 2.10
N LEU A 120 11.92 1.08 3.01
CA LEU A 120 13.33 1.51 2.94
C LEU A 120 14.32 0.38 3.25
N GLN A 121 13.95 -0.59 4.11
CA GLN A 121 14.75 -1.78 4.40
C GLN A 121 14.77 -2.74 3.21
N GLN A 122 13.63 -3.03 2.60
CA GLN A 122 13.53 -3.88 1.40
C GLN A 122 14.40 -3.36 0.25
N LYS A 123 14.47 -2.03 0.05
CA LYS A 123 15.36 -1.42 -0.95
C LYS A 123 16.85 -1.69 -0.65
N THR A 124 17.23 -1.73 0.60
CA THR A 124 18.64 -1.98 1.00
C THR A 124 19.04 -3.43 0.76
N GLU A 125 18.16 -4.38 1.02
CA GLU A 125 18.41 -5.81 0.80
C GLU A 125 18.48 -6.15 -0.69
N LEU A 126 17.62 -5.58 -1.53
CA LEU A 126 17.67 -5.75 -2.98
C LEU A 126 18.93 -5.17 -3.62
N SER A 127 19.53 -4.14 -3.01
CA SER A 127 20.79 -3.55 -3.47
C SER A 127 22.02 -4.40 -3.09
N SER A 128 21.91 -5.25 -2.08
CA SER A 128 22.99 -6.13 -1.61
C SER A 128 22.96 -7.53 -2.25
N VAL A 129 21.88 -7.93 -2.91
CA VAL A 129 21.69 -9.29 -3.48
C VAL A 129 22.18 -9.43 -4.94
N ASN A 130 22.66 -8.36 -5.58
CA ASN A 130 23.21 -8.47 -6.94
C ASN A 130 24.56 -9.22 -7.05
N ASN A 131 24.94 -10.01 -6.05
CA ASN A 131 26.17 -10.79 -6.08
C ASN A 131 26.03 -12.19 -5.49
N HIS A 132 25.00 -12.94 -5.81
CA HIS A 132 25.08 -14.41 -5.78
C HIS A 132 23.88 -15.01 -6.53
N GLN A 133 24.15 -15.49 -7.74
CA GLN A 133 23.38 -16.57 -8.37
C GLN A 133 23.64 -17.86 -7.58
N ASN A 134 22.60 -18.52 -7.12
CA ASN A 134 22.32 -19.92 -7.39
C ASN A 134 21.28 -20.50 -6.42
N GLU A 135 20.22 -20.99 -7.03
CA GLU A 135 19.48 -22.22 -6.79
C GLU A 135 19.37 -22.76 -5.34
N SER A 136 18.16 -22.71 -4.82
CA SER A 136 17.56 -23.96 -4.31
C SER A 136 16.03 -23.78 -4.17
N SER A 137 15.33 -24.54 -4.99
CA SER A 137 13.92 -24.81 -4.93
C SER A 137 13.60 -25.64 -3.67
N ALA A 138 12.99 -25.00 -2.67
CA ALA A 138 12.25 -25.73 -1.66
C ALA A 138 10.75 -25.54 -1.94
N LYS A 139 10.12 -26.58 -2.45
CA LYS A 139 8.65 -26.70 -2.58
C LYS A 139 8.00 -26.54 -1.21
N ALA A 140 7.35 -25.42 -0.99
CA ALA A 140 6.33 -25.30 0.04
C ALA A 140 5.11 -26.18 -0.37
N PRO A 141 4.41 -26.83 0.57
CA PRO A 141 3.21 -27.60 0.25
C PRO A 141 2.16 -26.66 -0.35
N ALA A 142 1.61 -27.05 -1.50
CA ALA A 142 0.58 -26.30 -2.19
C ALA A 142 -0.65 -26.12 -1.27
N PRO A 143 -1.17 -24.91 -1.12
CA PRO A 143 -2.43 -24.68 -0.40
C PRO A 143 -3.57 -25.44 -1.13
N PRO A 144 -4.65 -25.81 -0.43
CA PRO A 144 -5.76 -26.53 -1.05
C PRO A 144 -6.28 -25.73 -2.25
N ARG A 145 -6.30 -26.37 -3.43
CA ARG A 145 -6.80 -25.77 -4.66
C ARG A 145 -8.32 -25.63 -4.54
N PHE A 146 -8.78 -24.47 -4.16
CA PHE A 146 -10.18 -24.12 -4.36
C PHE A 146 -10.43 -23.86 -5.84
N MET A 147 -11.62 -24.20 -6.33
CA MET A 147 -11.99 -24.00 -7.73
C MET A 147 -12.10 -22.51 -8.00
N GLU A 148 -11.07 -21.92 -8.57
CA GLU A 148 -11.13 -20.58 -9.14
C GLU A 148 -12.22 -20.56 -10.22
N GLY A 149 -13.20 -19.66 -10.07
CA GLY A 149 -14.23 -19.50 -11.09
C GLY A 149 -13.58 -19.17 -12.43
N LYS A 150 -13.96 -19.88 -13.49
CA LYS A 150 -13.39 -19.71 -14.84
C LYS A 150 -13.93 -18.48 -15.59
N SER A 151 -14.84 -17.72 -14.99
CA SER A 151 -15.40 -16.52 -15.63
C SER A 151 -14.41 -15.35 -15.59
N GLU A 152 -14.53 -14.43 -16.54
CA GLU A 152 -13.73 -13.21 -16.61
C GLU A 152 -13.87 -12.36 -15.32
N GLN A 153 -15.09 -12.31 -14.78
CA GLN A 153 -15.40 -11.62 -13.53
C GLN A 153 -14.66 -12.26 -12.32
N ALA A 154 -14.60 -13.59 -12.29
CA ALA A 154 -13.84 -14.29 -11.25
C ALA A 154 -12.34 -14.00 -11.36
N ARG A 155 -11.76 -13.96 -12.56
CA ARG A 155 -10.36 -13.61 -12.77
C ARG A 155 -10.06 -12.20 -12.29
N GLN A 156 -10.91 -11.22 -12.62
CA GLN A 156 -10.77 -9.85 -12.14
C GLN A 156 -10.86 -9.76 -10.62
N LEU A 157 -11.78 -10.50 -9.99
CA LEU A 157 -11.90 -10.57 -8.54
C LEU A 157 -10.61 -11.09 -7.88
N TYR A 158 -10.03 -12.18 -8.37
CA TYR A 158 -8.78 -12.72 -7.85
C TYR A 158 -7.58 -11.80 -8.10
N GLU A 159 -7.54 -11.05 -9.20
CA GLU A 159 -6.55 -10.00 -9.39
C GLU A 159 -6.67 -8.91 -8.32
N TYR A 160 -7.88 -8.48 -7.99
CA TYR A 160 -8.11 -7.49 -6.93
C TYR A 160 -7.68 -8.02 -5.56
N ILE A 161 -8.00 -9.27 -5.25
CA ILE A 161 -7.56 -9.91 -4.01
C ILE A 161 -6.04 -9.90 -3.89
N ARG A 162 -5.31 -10.31 -4.93
CA ARG A 162 -3.84 -10.34 -4.95
C ARG A 162 -3.21 -8.96 -4.78
N LEU A 163 -3.86 -7.92 -5.29
CA LEU A 163 -3.38 -6.54 -5.19
C LEU A 163 -3.65 -5.95 -3.79
N VAL A 164 -4.80 -6.25 -3.20
CA VAL A 164 -5.25 -5.64 -1.94
C VAL A 164 -4.72 -6.40 -0.72
N ALA A 165 -4.60 -7.73 -0.79
CA ALA A 165 -4.21 -8.57 0.34
C ALA A 165 -2.86 -8.17 0.99
N PRO A 166 -1.80 -7.76 0.25
CA PRO A 166 -0.55 -7.34 0.88
C PRO A 166 -0.60 -5.97 1.55
N THR A 167 -1.69 -5.22 1.39
CA THR A 167 -1.88 -3.90 2.00
C THR A 167 -2.56 -4.02 3.38
N ASP A 168 -2.54 -2.94 4.17
CA ASP A 168 -3.27 -2.88 5.46
C ASP A 168 -4.66 -2.25 5.30
N MET A 169 -5.24 -2.30 4.10
CA MET A 169 -6.55 -1.74 3.82
C MET A 169 -7.66 -2.59 4.45
N SER A 170 -8.70 -1.92 4.94
CA SER A 170 -9.95 -2.59 5.27
C SER A 170 -10.68 -2.98 3.99
N VAL A 171 -11.14 -4.22 3.89
CA VAL A 171 -11.82 -4.75 2.71
C VAL A 171 -13.28 -5.05 3.06
N LEU A 172 -14.22 -4.48 2.31
CA LEU A 172 -15.64 -4.84 2.38
C LEU A 172 -15.97 -5.82 1.26
N VAL A 173 -16.35 -7.06 1.62
CA VAL A 173 -16.79 -8.08 0.66
C VAL A 173 -18.32 -8.11 0.64
N ASN A 174 -18.94 -7.66 -0.45
CA ASN A 174 -20.38 -7.61 -0.62
C ASN A 174 -20.87 -8.66 -1.63
N GLY A 175 -22.03 -9.25 -1.38
CA GLY A 175 -22.62 -10.26 -2.26
C GLY A 175 -23.78 -10.99 -1.59
N ALA A 176 -24.61 -11.71 -2.38
CA ALA A 176 -25.73 -12.51 -1.87
C ALA A 176 -25.27 -13.62 -0.89
N SER A 177 -26.19 -14.16 -0.11
CA SER A 177 -25.88 -15.30 0.76
C SER A 177 -25.42 -16.51 -0.08
N GLY A 178 -24.41 -17.24 0.41
CA GLY A 178 -23.89 -18.43 -0.27
C GLY A 178 -22.92 -18.16 -1.44
N THR A 179 -22.57 -16.91 -1.74
CA THR A 179 -21.65 -16.57 -2.86
C THR A 179 -20.17 -16.76 -2.56
N GLY A 180 -19.81 -17.31 -1.39
CA GLY A 180 -18.41 -17.58 -1.04
C GLY A 180 -17.65 -16.40 -0.45
N LYS A 181 -18.33 -15.40 0.13
CA LYS A 181 -17.67 -14.24 0.78
C LYS A 181 -16.65 -14.63 1.86
N GLU A 182 -16.95 -15.65 2.64
CA GLU A 182 -16.04 -16.17 3.67
C GLU A 182 -14.75 -16.73 3.04
N HIS A 183 -14.88 -17.43 1.93
CA HIS A 183 -13.75 -17.94 1.18
C HIS A 183 -12.86 -16.79 0.66
N ILE A 184 -13.47 -15.70 0.13
CA ILE A 184 -12.74 -14.51 -0.31
C ILE A 184 -11.98 -13.87 0.86
N ALA A 185 -12.60 -13.79 2.05
CA ALA A 185 -11.93 -13.25 3.24
C ALA A 185 -10.74 -14.12 3.69
N GLN A 186 -10.86 -15.44 3.64
CA GLN A 186 -9.77 -16.37 3.91
C GLN A 186 -8.63 -16.25 2.90
N GLU A 187 -8.94 -16.10 1.61
CA GLU A 187 -7.96 -15.92 0.54
C GLU A 187 -7.19 -14.60 0.72
N ILE A 188 -7.87 -13.50 1.05
CA ILE A 188 -7.24 -12.23 1.38
C ILE A 188 -6.27 -12.41 2.58
N HIS A 189 -6.67 -13.11 3.62
CA HIS A 189 -5.81 -13.38 4.76
C HIS A 189 -4.57 -14.19 4.37
N GLN A 190 -4.72 -15.25 3.57
CA GLN A 190 -3.61 -16.11 3.13
C GLN A 190 -2.58 -15.37 2.26
N LEU A 191 -3.03 -14.39 1.48
CA LEU A 191 -2.17 -13.57 0.63
C LEU A 191 -1.66 -12.29 1.33
N SER A 192 -2.09 -12.04 2.58
CA SER A 192 -1.70 -10.86 3.34
C SER A 192 -0.35 -11.03 4.05
N LYS A 193 0.22 -9.92 4.51
CA LYS A 193 1.40 -9.91 5.40
C LYS A 193 1.13 -10.60 6.75
N ARG A 194 -0.13 -10.88 7.07
CA ARG A 194 -0.57 -11.50 8.30
C ARG A 194 -0.98 -12.97 8.15
N LYS A 195 -0.62 -13.63 7.06
CA LYS A 195 -0.96 -15.03 6.75
C LYS A 195 -0.58 -16.03 7.85
N ASP A 196 0.47 -15.74 8.61
CA ASP A 196 0.96 -16.57 9.72
C ASP A 196 0.30 -16.21 11.08
N LYS A 197 -0.62 -15.24 11.09
CA LYS A 197 -1.40 -14.86 12.27
C LYS A 197 -2.76 -15.55 12.26
N PRO A 198 -3.42 -15.71 13.42
CA PRO A 198 -4.75 -16.33 13.46
C PRO A 198 -5.77 -15.52 12.66
N PHE A 199 -6.58 -16.23 11.84
CA PHE A 199 -7.76 -15.67 11.19
C PHE A 199 -8.94 -15.79 12.14
N ILE A 200 -9.50 -14.67 12.58
CA ILE A 200 -10.63 -14.62 13.50
C ILE A 200 -11.86 -14.15 12.73
N ALA A 201 -12.85 -15.02 12.58
CA ALA A 201 -14.15 -14.68 12.00
C ALA A 201 -15.16 -14.44 13.12
N ILE A 202 -15.86 -13.30 13.08
CA ILE A 202 -16.89 -12.94 14.06
C ILE A 202 -18.21 -12.73 13.31
N ASP A 203 -19.24 -13.48 13.72
CA ASP A 203 -20.60 -13.25 13.25
C ASP A 203 -21.31 -12.22 14.14
N CYS A 204 -21.37 -10.99 13.62
CA CYS A 204 -22.02 -9.88 14.35
C CYS A 204 -23.52 -10.13 14.60
N GLY A 205 -24.18 -11.01 13.85
CA GLY A 205 -25.56 -11.39 14.07
C GLY A 205 -25.76 -12.34 15.26
N ALA A 206 -24.71 -13.05 15.63
CA ALA A 206 -24.71 -13.97 16.77
C ALA A 206 -24.35 -13.29 18.11
N ILE A 207 -23.85 -12.06 18.09
CA ILE A 207 -23.44 -11.33 19.32
C ILE A 207 -24.62 -10.52 19.86
N PRO A 208 -25.04 -10.77 21.13
CA PRO A 208 -26.02 -9.91 21.81
C PRO A 208 -25.54 -8.45 21.86
N ARG A 209 -26.45 -7.50 21.66
CA ARG A 209 -26.11 -6.06 21.61
C ARG A 209 -25.40 -5.58 22.88
N GLU A 210 -25.74 -6.16 24.03
CA GLU A 210 -25.16 -5.83 25.33
C GLU A 210 -23.70 -6.26 25.46
N LEU A 211 -23.28 -7.27 24.72
CA LEU A 211 -21.92 -7.82 24.75
C LEU A 211 -21.03 -7.30 23.61
N ALA A 212 -21.61 -6.64 22.61
CA ALA A 212 -20.88 -6.19 21.43
C ALA A 212 -19.70 -5.28 21.78
N ALA A 213 -19.85 -4.40 22.77
CA ALA A 213 -18.79 -3.49 23.17
C ALA A 213 -17.60 -4.20 23.83
N SER A 214 -17.83 -5.24 24.63
CA SER A 214 -16.78 -6.01 25.31
C SER A 214 -16.09 -7.05 24.41
N GLU A 215 -16.77 -7.46 23.33
CA GLU A 215 -16.21 -8.42 22.37
C GLU A 215 -15.38 -7.74 21.25
N PHE A 216 -15.64 -6.45 20.97
CA PHE A 216 -14.95 -5.71 19.91
C PHE A 216 -13.89 -4.72 20.42
N PHE A 217 -13.92 -4.32 21.69
CA PHE A 217 -13.05 -3.32 22.30
C PHE A 217 -12.55 -3.75 23.68
#